data_17a68e28a59bc69bf4feb868e31fbbdd
#
_entry.id   17a68e28a59bc69bf4feb868e31fbbdd
#
_cell.length_a   1.000
_cell.length_b   1.000
_cell.length_c   1.000
_cell.angle_alpha   90.00
_cell.angle_beta   90.00
_cell.angle_gamma   90.00
#
_symmetry.space_group_name_H-M   'P 1'
#
loop_
_entity.id
_entity.type
_entity.pdbx_description
1 polymer ?
#
loop_
_entity_poly.entity_id
_entity_poly.type
_entity_poly.pdbx_seq_one_letter_code
_entity_poly.pdbx_strand_id
1 'polypeptide(L)'
;DEVWSNWSGYNISVGDLDNDGFKEIYTVGYEYFHLIIHESTGEDEYAYQTDFYISSELYERANQGIVITDIDANGENEMVCLTSGVNSLAGELLTPGSFFIASGVGDVSSLSYSNFNLFSSYDGGLRQVAVGDADGDGSLNIYLAGHYDEAVYDWEYGGGDPMDPNNYVEKAIFMDDTTDNFTPGNDQGRVRVAKLFIGDIDNDGSGDIVFTSASFAADKPHLYMIEHSGILEAPEENPSIPNKISISQNYPNPFNPETRFQYNIPVDGIVSIKVYDILGKKIKTLVNQWKSAGVHNEIWSGQNDNNQMVSSGVYFYQVKVEDEQITKKM
;
A
#
# COMPACT_ATOMS: atom_id res chain seq x y z
N ASP A 1 28.70 -24.72 -5.01
CA ASP A 1 28.19 -25.43 -3.84
C ASP A 1 26.75 -25.00 -3.63
N GLU A 2 25.79 -25.94 -3.65
CA GLU A 2 24.36 -25.65 -3.61
C GLU A 2 23.97 -25.07 -2.25
N VAL A 3 23.72 -23.76 -2.21
CA VAL A 3 23.17 -23.06 -1.04
C VAL A 3 21.64 -23.20 -0.94
N TRP A 4 21.00 -23.88 -1.89
CA TRP A 4 19.56 -23.82 -2.13
C TRP A 4 18.77 -25.06 -1.69
N SER A 5 19.18 -25.77 -0.68
CA SER A 5 18.40 -26.91 -0.23
C SER A 5 17.22 -26.47 0.64
N ASN A 6 16.01 -26.60 0.12
CA ASN A 6 14.69 -26.66 0.76
C ASN A 6 13.74 -25.45 0.71
N TRP A 7 14.04 -24.35 -0.02
CA TRP A 7 13.10 -23.23 -0.12
C TRP A 7 12.77 -22.94 -1.58
N SER A 8 11.51 -22.86 -1.93
CA SER A 8 11.10 -22.41 -3.26
C SER A 8 11.19 -20.88 -3.29
N GLY A 9 12.22 -20.33 -3.92
CA GLY A 9 12.31 -18.91 -4.21
C GLY A 9 11.16 -18.49 -5.12
N TYR A 10 10.46 -17.41 -4.78
CA TYR A 10 9.32 -16.93 -5.54
C TYR A 10 9.65 -15.62 -6.29
N ASN A 11 10.51 -14.83 -5.74
CA ASN A 11 10.98 -13.60 -6.36
C ASN A 11 12.47 -13.37 -6.08
N ILE A 12 13.09 -12.61 -6.98
CA ILE A 12 14.49 -12.19 -6.87
C ILE A 12 14.59 -10.71 -7.21
N SER A 13 15.39 -10.00 -6.45
CA SER A 13 15.80 -8.62 -6.72
C SER A 13 17.30 -8.47 -6.52
N VAL A 14 17.86 -7.43 -7.12
CA VAL A 14 19.30 -7.12 -7.01
C VAL A 14 19.45 -5.63 -6.76
N GLY A 15 20.25 -5.26 -5.78
CA GLY A 15 20.55 -3.87 -5.45
C GLY A 15 21.73 -3.79 -4.50
N ASP A 16 22.16 -2.61 -4.17
CA ASP A 16 23.20 -2.27 -3.21
C ASP A 16 22.53 -1.44 -2.10
N LEU A 17 21.96 -2.14 -1.10
CA LEU A 17 21.12 -1.49 -0.08
C LEU A 17 21.93 -0.74 0.97
N ASP A 18 23.12 -1.21 1.28
CA ASP A 18 23.99 -0.58 2.28
C ASP A 18 25.05 0.35 1.66
N ASN A 19 25.00 0.50 0.33
CA ASN A 19 25.86 1.41 -0.44
C ASN A 19 27.37 1.17 -0.26
N ASP A 20 27.75 -0.09 -0.07
CA ASP A 20 29.16 -0.47 0.07
C ASP A 20 29.87 -0.68 -1.28
N GLY A 21 29.09 -0.69 -2.38
CA GLY A 21 29.52 -0.85 -3.76
C GLY A 21 29.47 -2.30 -4.26
N PHE A 22 29.11 -3.25 -3.43
CA PHE A 22 28.80 -4.61 -3.81
C PHE A 22 27.27 -4.77 -3.88
N LYS A 23 26.79 -5.59 -4.82
CA LYS A 23 25.36 -5.80 -4.96
C LYS A 23 24.91 -7.07 -4.25
N GLU A 24 23.79 -6.96 -3.58
CA GLU A 24 23.13 -8.09 -2.98
C GLU A 24 22.11 -8.71 -3.94
N ILE A 25 21.88 -10.00 -3.75
CA ILE A 25 20.76 -10.75 -4.29
C ILE A 25 19.77 -10.99 -3.17
N TYR A 26 18.59 -10.46 -3.32
CA TYR A 26 17.46 -10.63 -2.41
C TYR A 26 16.52 -11.67 -2.97
N THR A 27 16.31 -12.76 -2.24
CA THR A 27 15.37 -13.79 -2.62
C THR A 27 14.29 -13.95 -1.58
N VAL A 28 13.05 -14.14 -2.04
CA VAL A 28 11.89 -14.29 -1.17
C VAL A 28 11.33 -15.68 -1.31
N GLY A 29 11.16 -16.39 -0.19
CA GLY A 29 10.47 -17.67 -0.12
C GLY A 29 8.96 -17.50 -0.30
N TYR A 30 8.30 -18.50 -0.87
CA TYR A 30 6.85 -18.48 -1.12
C TYR A 30 6.00 -18.44 0.16
N GLU A 31 6.52 -19.03 1.23
CA GLU A 31 5.83 -19.09 2.51
C GLU A 31 6.45 -18.10 3.50
N TYR A 32 5.62 -17.32 4.21
CA TYR A 32 5.98 -16.49 5.37
C TYR A 32 6.91 -15.29 5.11
N PHE A 33 6.98 -14.77 3.89
CA PHE A 33 7.88 -13.67 3.54
C PHE A 33 9.28 -13.83 4.15
N HIS A 34 9.89 -14.95 3.86
CA HIS A 34 11.26 -15.24 4.25
C HIS A 34 12.21 -14.55 3.27
N LEU A 35 12.87 -13.49 3.72
CA LEU A 35 13.88 -12.78 2.95
C LEU A 35 15.23 -13.42 3.20
N ILE A 36 15.96 -13.74 2.13
CA ILE A 36 17.30 -14.31 2.16
C ILE A 36 18.21 -13.41 1.35
N ILE A 37 19.36 -13.04 1.90
CA ILE A 37 20.28 -12.08 1.31
C ILE A 37 21.64 -12.73 1.08
N HIS A 38 22.11 -12.58 -0.15
CA HIS A 38 23.49 -12.92 -0.54
C HIS A 38 24.15 -11.70 -1.14
N GLU A 39 25.37 -11.44 -0.75
CA GLU A 39 26.16 -10.31 -1.23
C GLU A 39 27.27 -10.78 -2.16
N SER A 40 27.55 -9.98 -3.19
CA SER A 40 28.68 -10.20 -4.08
C SER A 40 29.99 -9.94 -3.34
N THR A 41 30.89 -10.91 -3.34
CA THR A 41 32.22 -10.79 -2.74
C THR A 41 33.33 -10.73 -3.78
N GLY A 42 32.99 -10.78 -5.05
CA GLY A 42 33.89 -10.73 -6.19
C GLY A 42 33.23 -11.15 -7.49
N GLU A 43 34.03 -11.31 -8.54
CA GLU A 43 33.54 -11.77 -9.84
C GLU A 43 32.96 -13.19 -9.72
N ASP A 44 31.66 -13.35 -9.99
CA ASP A 44 30.90 -14.60 -9.87
C ASP A 44 30.92 -15.28 -8.48
N GLU A 45 31.26 -14.52 -7.42
CA GLU A 45 31.28 -15.02 -6.05
C GLU A 45 30.24 -14.28 -5.19
N TYR A 46 29.46 -15.05 -4.41
CA TYR A 46 28.41 -14.54 -3.51
C TYR A 46 28.49 -15.23 -2.16
N ALA A 47 28.37 -14.46 -1.08
CA ALA A 47 28.32 -14.97 0.27
C ALA A 47 26.93 -14.75 0.88
N TYR A 48 26.43 -15.75 1.61
CA TYR A 48 25.25 -15.59 2.43
C TYR A 48 25.51 -14.57 3.54
N GLN A 49 24.61 -13.60 3.70
CA GLN A 49 24.69 -12.56 4.72
C GLN A 49 23.72 -12.81 5.86
N THR A 50 22.44 -12.86 5.57
CA THR A 50 21.40 -13.05 6.60
C THR A 50 20.11 -13.59 5.99
N ASP A 51 19.22 -14.07 6.85
CA ASP A 51 17.83 -14.34 6.51
C ASP A 51 16.91 -14.03 7.69
N PHE A 52 15.71 -13.56 7.41
CA PHE A 52 14.69 -13.29 8.43
C PHE A 52 13.29 -13.22 7.81
N TYR A 53 12.28 -13.20 8.69
CA TYR A 53 10.89 -13.03 8.30
C TYR A 53 10.47 -11.58 8.49
N ILE A 54 9.94 -10.95 7.45
CA ILE A 54 9.47 -9.54 7.53
C ILE A 54 8.19 -9.44 8.35
N SER A 55 7.39 -10.49 8.41
CA SER A 55 6.20 -10.51 9.25
C SER A 55 6.38 -11.45 10.44
N SER A 56 6.02 -10.96 11.63
CA SER A 56 5.94 -11.79 12.85
C SER A 56 4.65 -12.63 12.89
N GLU A 57 3.70 -12.36 12.03
CA GLU A 57 2.43 -13.08 11.94
C GLU A 57 2.51 -14.15 10.85
N LEU A 58 2.42 -15.38 11.25
CA LEU A 58 2.74 -16.64 10.54
C LEU A 58 1.90 -16.92 9.28
N TYR A 59 1.15 -15.95 8.74
CA TYR A 59 0.18 -16.20 7.67
C TYR A 59 0.27 -15.25 6.47
N GLU A 60 1.18 -14.29 6.47
CA GLU A 60 1.38 -13.44 5.30
C GLU A 60 2.17 -14.19 4.24
N ARG A 61 1.56 -14.44 3.09
CA ARG A 61 2.25 -15.08 1.98
C ARG A 61 3.26 -14.13 1.38
N ALA A 62 4.41 -14.70 1.07
CA ALA A 62 5.48 -14.03 0.39
C ALA A 62 5.00 -13.31 -0.85
N ASN A 63 5.60 -12.20 -1.11
CA ASN A 63 5.30 -11.43 -2.27
C ASN A 63 6.43 -11.34 -3.29
N GLN A 64 6.00 -10.79 -4.39
CA GLN A 64 6.63 -10.74 -5.68
C GLN A 64 7.30 -9.39 -5.96
N GLY A 65 7.48 -8.53 -4.96
CA GLY A 65 8.03 -7.21 -5.19
C GLY A 65 9.03 -6.79 -4.12
N ILE A 66 10.29 -6.68 -4.53
CA ILE A 66 11.34 -5.95 -3.83
C ILE A 66 11.96 -5.02 -4.86
N VAL A 67 12.11 -3.74 -4.50
CA VAL A 67 12.85 -2.74 -5.27
C VAL A 67 13.84 -2.09 -4.34
N ILE A 68 15.10 -1.97 -4.78
CA ILE A 68 16.15 -1.23 -4.10
C ILE A 68 16.49 -0.03 -4.97
N THR A 69 16.34 1.16 -4.43
CA THR A 69 16.60 2.42 -5.13
C THR A 69 16.70 3.57 -4.15
N ASP A 70 17.41 4.62 -4.52
CA ASP A 70 17.50 5.88 -3.81
C ASP A 70 16.25 6.72 -4.14
N ILE A 71 15.25 6.71 -3.27
CA ILE A 71 13.94 7.34 -3.50
C ILE A 71 14.04 8.86 -3.43
N ASP A 72 14.83 9.38 -2.51
CA ASP A 72 14.93 10.82 -2.21
C ASP A 72 16.18 11.49 -2.81
N ALA A 73 16.95 10.74 -3.61
CA ALA A 73 18.18 11.19 -4.27
C ALA A 73 19.25 11.70 -3.28
N ASN A 74 19.28 11.13 -2.08
CA ASN A 74 20.27 11.48 -1.06
C ASN A 74 21.58 10.70 -1.18
N GLY A 75 21.62 9.67 -2.02
CA GLY A 75 22.74 8.77 -2.27
C GLY A 75 22.72 7.52 -1.40
N GLU A 76 21.72 7.31 -0.56
CA GLU A 76 21.46 6.08 0.19
C GLU A 76 20.26 5.37 -0.42
N ASN A 77 20.32 4.04 -0.53
CA ASN A 77 19.25 3.27 -1.12
C ASN A 77 18.21 2.83 -0.08
N GLU A 78 16.96 2.85 -0.49
CA GLU A 78 15.83 2.25 0.22
C GLU A 78 15.45 0.89 -0.38
N MET A 79 14.92 0.03 0.47
CA MET A 79 14.23 -1.20 0.05
C MET A 79 12.73 -1.00 0.20
N VAL A 80 12.00 -1.05 -0.91
CA VAL A 80 10.54 -1.15 -0.92
C VAL A 80 10.15 -2.61 -1.12
N CYS A 81 9.36 -3.14 -0.22
CA CYS A 81 8.87 -4.51 -0.32
C CYS A 81 7.42 -4.64 0.12
N LEU A 82 6.76 -5.71 -0.30
CA LEU A 82 5.35 -5.89 0.01
C LEU A 82 4.96 -7.35 0.30
N THR A 83 3.87 -7.54 1.03
CA THR A 83 3.23 -8.82 1.29
C THR A 83 1.94 -8.96 0.50
N SER A 84 1.59 -10.17 0.06
CA SER A 84 0.40 -10.37 -0.78
C SER A 84 -0.92 -10.44 -0.02
N GLY A 85 -0.87 -10.54 1.30
CA GLY A 85 -2.02 -10.94 2.10
C GLY A 85 -2.38 -12.43 1.95
N VAL A 86 -3.23 -12.93 2.80
CA VAL A 86 -3.67 -14.33 2.80
C VAL A 86 -5.18 -14.41 2.66
N ASN A 87 -5.64 -15.19 1.70
CA ASN A 87 -7.05 -15.56 1.56
C ASN A 87 -7.31 -16.95 2.17
N SER A 88 -8.43 -17.11 2.84
CA SER A 88 -8.92 -18.43 3.21
C SER A 88 -9.28 -19.25 1.96
N LEU A 89 -9.38 -20.58 2.12
CA LEU A 89 -9.90 -21.45 1.05
C LEU A 89 -11.35 -21.11 0.65
N ALA A 90 -12.07 -20.37 1.50
CA ALA A 90 -13.41 -19.87 1.24
C ALA A 90 -13.40 -18.50 0.52
N GLY A 91 -12.22 -17.91 0.26
CA GLY A 91 -12.07 -16.61 -0.38
C GLY A 91 -12.23 -15.41 0.54
N GLU A 92 -12.32 -15.63 1.85
CA GLU A 92 -12.24 -14.53 2.82
C GLU A 92 -10.79 -14.09 2.98
N LEU A 93 -10.52 -12.79 2.92
CA LEU A 93 -9.21 -12.26 3.24
C LEU A 93 -8.95 -12.43 4.74
N LEU A 94 -7.90 -13.15 5.09
CA LEU A 94 -7.49 -13.37 6.48
C LEU A 94 -6.51 -12.31 6.95
N THR A 95 -5.62 -11.85 6.07
CA THR A 95 -4.68 -10.76 6.31
C THR A 95 -4.58 -9.87 5.09
N PRO A 96 -4.52 -8.54 5.25
CA PRO A 96 -4.32 -7.62 4.14
C PRO A 96 -2.92 -7.78 3.53
N GLY A 97 -2.77 -7.40 2.26
CA GLY A 97 -1.46 -7.14 1.68
C GLY A 97 -0.91 -5.82 2.21
N SER A 98 0.36 -5.80 2.57
CA SER A 98 0.99 -4.62 3.15
C SER A 98 2.26 -4.27 2.40
N PHE A 99 2.65 -2.98 2.38
CA PHE A 99 3.96 -2.61 1.88
C PHE A 99 4.78 -1.88 2.94
N PHE A 100 6.09 -2.04 2.84
CA PHE A 100 7.07 -1.61 3.81
C PHE A 100 8.23 -0.92 3.10
N ILE A 101 8.84 0.02 3.78
CA ILE A 101 10.12 0.61 3.36
C ILE A 101 11.14 0.40 4.47
N ALA A 102 12.38 0.08 4.08
CA ALA A 102 13.55 0.08 4.93
C ALA A 102 14.60 1.02 4.36
N SER A 103 15.29 1.77 5.22
CA SER A 103 16.34 2.74 4.88
C SER A 103 17.43 2.74 5.96
N GLY A 104 18.54 3.41 5.69
CA GLY A 104 19.63 3.59 6.65
C GLY A 104 20.32 2.29 7.05
N VAL A 105 20.43 1.35 6.13
CA VAL A 105 21.10 0.06 6.33
C VAL A 105 22.58 0.24 6.08
N GLY A 106 23.39 0.19 7.12
CA GLY A 106 24.84 0.35 6.99
C GLY A 106 25.62 -0.95 6.74
N ASP A 107 24.97 -2.10 6.86
CA ASP A 107 25.51 -3.44 6.60
C ASP A 107 24.33 -4.41 6.51
N VAL A 108 24.14 -5.05 5.35
CA VAL A 108 23.02 -5.95 5.09
C VAL A 108 22.97 -7.16 6.01
N SER A 109 24.12 -7.57 6.58
CA SER A 109 24.16 -8.66 7.56
C SER A 109 23.43 -8.32 8.87
N SER A 110 23.23 -7.03 9.14
CA SER A 110 22.51 -6.53 10.31
C SER A 110 21.01 -6.26 10.04
N LEU A 111 20.56 -6.38 8.79
CA LEU A 111 19.18 -6.13 8.41
C LEU A 111 18.22 -7.09 9.13
N SER A 112 17.17 -6.54 9.66
CA SER A 112 16.16 -7.28 10.42
C SER A 112 14.79 -6.62 10.27
N TYR A 113 13.73 -7.26 10.73
CA TYR A 113 12.38 -6.70 10.72
C TYR A 113 12.29 -5.29 11.31
N SER A 114 13.13 -4.94 12.29
CA SER A 114 13.12 -3.62 12.93
C SER A 114 13.53 -2.46 12.02
N ASN A 115 14.14 -2.75 10.88
CA ASN A 115 14.52 -1.73 9.89
C ASN A 115 13.36 -1.33 8.98
N PHE A 116 12.26 -2.11 8.99
CA PHE A 116 11.13 -1.89 8.11
C PHE A 116 10.04 -1.08 8.78
N ASN A 117 9.57 -0.05 8.08
CA ASN A 117 8.39 0.70 8.46
C ASN A 117 7.20 0.28 7.61
N LEU A 118 6.08 -0.06 8.27
CA LEU A 118 4.82 -0.35 7.59
C LEU A 118 4.20 0.94 7.09
N PHE A 119 3.95 1.03 5.79
CA PHE A 119 3.35 2.20 5.15
C PHE A 119 1.83 2.09 5.06
N SER A 120 1.34 1.03 4.45
CA SER A 120 -0.09 0.82 4.27
C SER A 120 -0.43 -0.66 4.13
N SER A 121 -1.73 -0.96 4.24
CA SER A 121 -2.27 -2.31 4.10
C SER A 121 -3.55 -2.28 3.27
N TYR A 122 -3.71 -3.24 2.36
CA TYR A 122 -4.76 -3.32 1.36
C TYR A 122 -5.55 -4.62 1.50
N ASP A 123 -6.85 -4.51 1.66
CA ASP A 123 -7.76 -5.67 1.83
C ASP A 123 -7.75 -6.59 0.60
N GLY A 124 -7.54 -6.05 -0.59
CA GLY A 124 -7.42 -6.80 -1.83
C GLY A 124 -6.09 -7.55 -2.01
N GLY A 125 -5.12 -7.31 -1.13
CA GLY A 125 -3.77 -7.84 -1.26
C GLY A 125 -2.97 -7.17 -2.36
N LEU A 126 -1.65 -7.33 -2.32
CA LEU A 126 -0.72 -6.74 -3.28
C LEU A 126 0.02 -7.83 -4.07
N ARG A 127 0.46 -7.53 -5.29
CA ARG A 127 1.15 -8.47 -6.18
C ARG A 127 2.52 -8.02 -6.62
N GLN A 128 2.72 -6.75 -6.83
CA GLN A 128 3.99 -6.19 -7.27
C GLN A 128 4.14 -4.75 -6.85
N VAL A 129 5.39 -4.34 -6.66
CA VAL A 129 5.81 -2.96 -6.56
C VAL A 129 6.72 -2.62 -7.75
N ALA A 130 6.60 -1.42 -8.24
CA ALA A 130 7.56 -0.77 -9.13
C ALA A 130 7.85 0.62 -8.58
N VAL A 131 9.04 1.14 -8.85
CA VAL A 131 9.44 2.51 -8.48
C VAL A 131 9.95 3.19 -9.74
N GLY A 132 9.52 4.41 -9.99
CA GLY A 132 9.92 5.17 -11.17
C GLY A 132 9.27 6.54 -11.19
N ASP A 133 9.77 7.39 -12.05
CA ASP A 133 9.24 8.73 -12.35
C ASP A 133 8.41 8.61 -13.64
N ALA A 134 7.12 8.28 -13.50
CA ALA A 134 6.23 8.15 -14.66
C ALA A 134 5.58 9.47 -15.06
N ASP A 135 5.47 10.41 -14.15
CA ASP A 135 4.88 11.73 -14.44
C ASP A 135 5.91 12.79 -14.86
N GLY A 136 7.21 12.43 -14.79
CA GLY A 136 8.29 13.28 -15.28
C GLY A 136 8.57 14.50 -14.41
N ASP A 137 8.15 14.47 -13.14
CA ASP A 137 8.38 15.60 -12.21
C ASP A 137 9.78 15.58 -11.58
N GLY A 138 10.53 14.50 -11.77
CA GLY A 138 11.88 14.28 -11.27
C GLY A 138 11.93 13.59 -9.91
N SER A 139 10.79 13.24 -9.33
CA SER A 139 10.66 12.46 -8.10
C SER A 139 10.35 11.00 -8.43
N LEU A 140 10.78 10.08 -7.58
CA LEU A 140 10.43 8.68 -7.75
C LEU A 140 9.14 8.34 -7.00
N ASN A 141 8.16 7.82 -7.71
CA ASN A 141 6.91 7.34 -7.16
C ASN A 141 6.94 5.82 -6.93
N ILE A 142 6.16 5.35 -5.97
CA ILE A 142 6.00 3.92 -5.69
C ILE A 142 4.65 3.46 -6.23
N TYR A 143 4.67 2.53 -7.19
CA TYR A 143 3.47 1.98 -7.82
C TYR A 143 3.19 0.58 -7.29
N LEU A 144 1.96 0.34 -6.84
CA LEU A 144 1.54 -0.93 -6.26
C LEU A 144 0.46 -1.59 -7.10
N ALA A 145 0.63 -2.89 -7.38
CA ALA A 145 -0.37 -3.71 -8.05
C ALA A 145 -1.31 -4.34 -7.03
N GLY A 146 -2.55 -3.88 -6.96
CA GLY A 146 -3.63 -4.47 -6.18
C GLY A 146 -4.18 -5.73 -6.83
N HIS A 147 -4.27 -6.83 -6.05
CA HIS A 147 -4.61 -8.13 -6.62
C HIS A 147 -6.11 -8.37 -6.74
N TYR A 148 -6.84 -8.21 -5.63
CA TYR A 148 -8.28 -8.44 -5.58
C TYR A 148 -9.11 -7.15 -5.55
N ASP A 149 -8.51 -6.03 -5.27
CA ASP A 149 -9.10 -4.69 -5.39
C ASP A 149 -8.96 -4.10 -6.79
N GLU A 150 -8.30 -4.85 -7.70
CA GLU A 150 -8.28 -4.56 -9.14
C GLU A 150 -7.75 -3.18 -9.48
N ALA A 151 -6.80 -2.70 -8.69
CA ALA A 151 -6.30 -1.34 -8.74
C ALA A 151 -4.80 -1.27 -9.00
N VAL A 152 -4.36 -0.14 -9.54
CA VAL A 152 -2.98 0.32 -9.47
C VAL A 152 -2.96 1.56 -8.61
N TYR A 153 -2.16 1.52 -7.55
CA TYR A 153 -1.95 2.64 -6.65
C TYR A 153 -0.64 3.31 -6.98
N ASP A 154 -0.65 4.63 -6.95
CA ASP A 154 0.49 5.51 -7.04
C ASP A 154 0.70 6.19 -5.69
N TRP A 155 1.89 6.04 -5.14
CA TRP A 155 2.36 6.75 -3.97
C TRP A 155 3.38 7.79 -4.43
N GLU A 156 2.89 9.00 -4.68
CA GLU A 156 3.66 10.13 -5.13
C GLU A 156 4.50 10.69 -3.98
N TYR A 157 5.81 10.68 -4.16
CA TYR A 157 6.75 11.18 -3.17
C TYR A 157 6.86 12.71 -3.23
N GLY A 158 6.55 13.36 -2.13
CA GLY A 158 6.58 14.83 -2.00
C GLY A 158 7.86 15.41 -1.39
N GLY A 159 8.89 14.57 -1.21
CA GLY A 159 10.15 14.96 -0.56
C GLY A 159 10.13 14.79 0.97
N GLY A 160 11.31 14.79 1.58
CA GLY A 160 11.51 14.62 3.03
C GLY A 160 12.10 13.25 3.36
N ASP A 161 11.83 12.72 4.54
CA ASP A 161 12.28 11.39 4.96
C ASP A 161 11.48 10.32 4.21
N PRO A 162 12.10 9.45 3.37
CA PRO A 162 11.40 8.41 2.64
C PRO A 162 10.77 7.34 3.54
N MET A 163 11.12 7.32 4.83
CA MET A 163 10.52 6.44 5.84
C MET A 163 9.24 7.00 6.46
N ASP A 164 8.89 8.26 6.21
CA ASP A 164 7.65 8.87 6.74
C ASP A 164 6.53 8.76 5.69
N PRO A 165 5.47 7.97 5.93
CA PRO A 165 4.36 7.83 4.99
C PRO A 165 3.59 9.15 4.76
N ASN A 166 3.75 10.17 5.62
CA ASN A 166 3.13 11.48 5.40
C ASN A 166 3.82 12.31 4.30
N ASN A 167 4.99 11.88 3.85
CA ASN A 167 5.71 12.49 2.73
C ASN A 167 5.25 11.96 1.37
N TYR A 168 4.21 11.15 1.35
CA TYR A 168 3.63 10.59 0.13
C TYR A 168 2.15 10.92 0.00
N VAL A 169 1.69 11.03 -1.24
CA VAL A 169 0.27 11.16 -1.58
C VAL A 169 -0.17 9.91 -2.33
N GLU A 170 -1.10 9.15 -1.75
CA GLU A 170 -1.65 7.96 -2.39
C GLU A 170 -2.78 8.33 -3.34
N LYS A 171 -2.74 7.78 -4.56
CA LYS A 171 -3.77 7.88 -5.59
C LYS A 171 -4.04 6.49 -6.18
N ALA A 172 -5.30 6.15 -6.44
CA ALA A 172 -5.62 5.03 -7.32
C ALA A 172 -5.66 5.57 -8.76
N ILE A 173 -4.68 5.20 -9.57
CA ILE A 173 -4.55 5.65 -10.97
C ILE A 173 -5.26 4.74 -11.96
N PHE A 174 -5.56 3.53 -11.55
CA PHE A 174 -6.42 2.59 -12.25
C PHE A 174 -7.29 1.85 -11.24
N MET A 175 -8.56 1.63 -11.61
CA MET A 175 -9.48 0.79 -10.85
C MET A 175 -10.50 0.19 -11.82
N ASP A 176 -10.62 -1.12 -11.85
CA ASP A 176 -11.70 -1.78 -12.60
C ASP A 176 -12.97 -1.78 -11.74
N ASP A 177 -13.82 -0.78 -11.94
CA ASP A 177 -15.10 -0.60 -11.22
C ASP A 177 -16.19 -1.54 -11.75
N THR A 178 -15.86 -2.77 -12.09
CA THR A 178 -16.88 -3.75 -12.38
C THR A 178 -17.49 -4.26 -11.08
N THR A 179 -18.58 -3.62 -10.69
CA THR A 179 -19.33 -3.81 -9.43
C THR A 179 -19.96 -5.18 -9.23
N ASP A 180 -19.49 -6.18 -9.90
CA ASP A 180 -20.05 -7.53 -9.76
C ASP A 180 -19.54 -8.19 -8.50
N ASN A 181 -20.47 -8.39 -7.58
CA ASN A 181 -20.34 -9.11 -6.33
C ASN A 181 -19.25 -10.17 -6.36
N PHE A 182 -18.16 -9.91 -5.63
CA PHE A 182 -17.14 -10.91 -5.40
C PHE A 182 -17.79 -12.20 -4.90
N THR A 183 -17.75 -13.22 -5.73
CA THR A 183 -18.09 -14.57 -5.32
C THR A 183 -16.78 -15.36 -5.37
N PRO A 184 -16.24 -15.83 -4.23
CA PRO A 184 -15.06 -16.65 -4.22
C PRO A 184 -15.18 -17.81 -5.22
N GLY A 185 -14.17 -17.94 -6.10
CA GLY A 185 -14.16 -18.94 -7.16
C GLY A 185 -14.82 -18.53 -8.49
N ASN A 186 -15.43 -17.36 -8.58
CA ASN A 186 -15.89 -16.80 -9.85
C ASN A 186 -15.04 -15.58 -10.24
N ASP A 187 -13.87 -15.86 -10.80
CA ASP A 187 -12.91 -14.85 -11.25
C ASP A 187 -13.21 -14.27 -12.64
N GLN A 188 -14.41 -14.54 -13.15
CA GLN A 188 -14.79 -14.11 -14.48
C GLN A 188 -15.15 -12.63 -14.48
N GLY A 189 -14.44 -11.86 -15.28
CA GLY A 189 -14.74 -10.46 -15.55
C GLY A 189 -13.89 -9.43 -14.78
N ARG A 190 -12.94 -9.85 -13.95
CA ARG A 190 -12.11 -8.95 -13.15
C ARG A 190 -10.72 -8.74 -13.72
N VAL A 191 -10.21 -7.51 -13.62
CA VAL A 191 -8.82 -7.17 -13.95
C VAL A 191 -7.96 -7.33 -12.69
N ARG A 192 -7.30 -8.45 -12.53
CA ARG A 192 -6.33 -8.65 -11.46
C ARG A 192 -4.97 -8.14 -11.90
N VAL A 193 -4.51 -7.04 -11.32
CA VAL A 193 -3.19 -6.54 -11.64
C VAL A 193 -2.13 -7.52 -11.13
N ALA A 194 -1.29 -7.99 -12.04
CA ALA A 194 -0.33 -9.05 -11.75
C ALA A 194 1.11 -8.58 -11.79
N LYS A 195 1.46 -7.75 -12.76
CA LYS A 195 2.81 -7.23 -12.96
C LYS A 195 2.75 -5.78 -13.41
N LEU A 196 3.68 -4.97 -12.90
CA LEU A 196 3.89 -3.57 -13.24
C LEU A 196 5.27 -3.37 -13.85
N PHE A 197 5.34 -2.45 -14.77
CA PHE A 197 6.59 -1.91 -15.32
C PHE A 197 6.42 -0.40 -15.51
N ILE A 198 7.46 0.36 -15.19
CA ILE A 198 7.52 1.81 -15.35
C ILE A 198 8.67 2.14 -16.31
N GLY A 199 8.43 2.96 -17.28
CA GLY A 199 9.45 3.43 -18.22
C GLY A 199 8.85 4.03 -19.48
N ASP A 200 9.62 4.81 -20.20
CA ASP A 200 9.26 5.39 -21.49
C ASP A 200 9.39 4.29 -22.57
N ILE A 201 8.28 3.64 -22.91
CA ILE A 201 8.27 2.46 -23.81
C ILE A 201 8.26 2.86 -25.28
N ASP A 202 7.59 3.94 -25.61
CA ASP A 202 7.44 4.40 -26.98
C ASP A 202 8.46 5.50 -27.36
N ASN A 203 9.29 5.93 -26.40
CA ASN A 203 10.35 6.93 -26.54
C ASN A 203 9.81 8.32 -26.91
N ASP A 204 8.67 8.70 -26.37
CA ASP A 204 8.11 10.02 -26.52
C ASP A 204 8.58 11.03 -25.47
N GLY A 205 9.27 10.56 -24.43
CA GLY A 205 9.82 11.34 -23.32
C GLY A 205 8.91 11.41 -22.10
N SER A 206 7.75 10.78 -22.16
CA SER A 206 6.85 10.59 -21.02
C SER A 206 7.03 9.21 -20.40
N GLY A 207 6.73 9.07 -19.13
CA GLY A 207 6.78 7.75 -18.49
C GLY A 207 5.48 6.97 -18.72
N ASP A 208 5.62 5.68 -19.03
CA ASP A 208 4.51 4.75 -19.16
C ASP A 208 4.41 3.87 -17.95
N ILE A 209 3.19 3.62 -17.52
CA ILE A 209 2.85 2.61 -16.51
C ILE A 209 2.19 1.45 -17.23
N VAL A 210 2.92 0.36 -17.38
CA VAL A 210 2.41 -0.84 -18.05
C VAL A 210 2.14 -1.93 -17.05
N PHE A 211 0.96 -2.53 -17.13
CA PHE A 211 0.62 -3.62 -16.25
C PHE A 211 -0.15 -4.74 -16.96
N THR A 212 0.03 -5.94 -16.44
CA THR A 212 -0.67 -7.12 -16.94
C THR A 212 -1.83 -7.48 -16.02
N SER A 213 -2.92 -7.93 -16.64
CA SER A 213 -4.04 -8.52 -15.93
C SER A 213 -3.98 -10.04 -15.97
N ALA A 214 -4.20 -10.66 -14.83
CA ALA A 214 -4.43 -12.10 -14.70
C ALA A 214 -5.92 -12.45 -14.80
N SER A 215 -6.72 -11.67 -15.55
CA SER A 215 -8.12 -11.95 -15.77
C SER A 215 -8.31 -13.21 -16.62
N PHE A 216 -9.29 -14.03 -16.27
CA PHE A 216 -9.74 -15.17 -17.09
C PHE A 216 -10.91 -14.80 -18.00
N ALA A 217 -11.36 -13.54 -18.00
CA ALA A 217 -12.42 -13.08 -18.86
C ALA A 217 -11.90 -12.88 -20.30
N ALA A 218 -12.57 -13.50 -21.24
CA ALA A 218 -12.17 -13.45 -22.68
C ALA A 218 -12.33 -12.06 -23.32
N ASP A 219 -13.04 -11.15 -22.64
CA ASP A 219 -13.37 -9.80 -23.11
C ASP A 219 -12.51 -8.70 -22.45
N LYS A 220 -11.64 -9.05 -21.50
CA LYS A 220 -10.75 -8.10 -20.84
C LYS A 220 -9.35 -8.14 -21.44
N PRO A 221 -8.70 -6.98 -21.66
CA PRO A 221 -7.29 -6.94 -22.04
C PRO A 221 -6.40 -7.65 -21.03
N HIS A 222 -5.33 -8.26 -21.53
CA HIS A 222 -4.29 -8.84 -20.67
C HIS A 222 -3.12 -7.87 -20.41
N LEU A 223 -3.07 -6.78 -21.17
CA LEU A 223 -2.07 -5.74 -21.06
C LEU A 223 -2.74 -4.38 -21.10
N TYR A 224 -2.38 -3.56 -20.15
CA TYR A 224 -2.82 -2.18 -20.02
C TYR A 224 -1.60 -1.27 -20.03
N MET A 225 -1.74 -0.10 -20.62
CA MET A 225 -0.77 0.97 -20.54
C MET A 225 -1.51 2.25 -20.14
N ILE A 226 -0.97 2.93 -19.17
CA ILE A 226 -1.35 4.27 -18.76
C ILE A 226 -0.18 5.15 -19.18
N GLU A 227 -0.44 6.04 -20.13
CA GLU A 227 0.51 7.06 -20.51
C GLU A 227 0.27 8.28 -19.62
N HIS A 228 1.32 8.73 -18.98
CA HIS A 228 1.31 10.04 -18.37
C HIS A 228 1.59 11.06 -19.48
N SER A 229 0.54 11.52 -20.14
CA SER A 229 0.70 12.61 -21.11
C SER A 229 1.23 13.82 -20.34
N GLY A 230 2.50 14.12 -20.53
CA GLY A 230 3.22 15.21 -19.87
C GLY A 230 2.68 16.59 -20.19
N ILE A 231 1.42 16.82 -19.88
CA ILE A 231 0.94 18.15 -19.60
C ILE A 231 1.54 18.45 -18.23
N LEU A 232 2.67 19.16 -18.25
CA LEU A 232 3.05 20.02 -17.15
C LEU A 232 1.90 21.01 -16.92
N GLU A 233 0.81 20.56 -16.36
CA GLU A 233 0.00 21.44 -15.58
C GLU A 233 0.96 21.95 -14.52
N ALA A 234 1.25 23.26 -14.59
CA ALA A 234 2.03 23.93 -13.57
C ALA A 234 1.52 23.41 -12.24
N PRO A 235 2.42 23.04 -11.28
CA PRO A 235 1.98 22.43 -10.06
C PRO A 235 0.75 23.19 -9.60
N GLU A 236 -0.41 22.56 -9.65
CA GLU A 236 -1.57 23.09 -8.98
C GLU A 236 -1.08 23.21 -7.55
N GLU A 237 -0.90 24.46 -7.11
CA GLU A 237 -0.65 24.75 -5.70
C GLU A 237 -1.87 24.27 -4.93
N ASN A 238 -2.02 22.96 -4.87
CA ASN A 238 -2.83 22.19 -3.91
C ASN A 238 -2.94 20.74 -4.40
N PRO A 239 -2.61 19.73 -3.56
CA PRO A 239 -3.15 18.40 -3.76
C PRO A 239 -4.64 18.57 -3.97
N SER A 240 -5.22 17.94 -4.98
CA SER A 240 -6.63 18.12 -5.33
C SER A 240 -7.46 17.83 -4.09
N ILE A 241 -7.79 18.89 -3.35
CA ILE A 241 -8.71 18.81 -2.22
C ILE A 241 -10.00 18.27 -2.84
N PRO A 242 -10.46 17.08 -2.51
CA PRO A 242 -11.67 16.54 -3.09
C PRO A 242 -12.78 17.57 -2.92
N ASN A 243 -13.52 17.86 -3.98
CA ASN A 243 -14.62 18.83 -3.96
C ASN A 243 -15.73 18.51 -2.95
N LYS A 244 -15.62 17.38 -2.23
CA LYS A 244 -16.62 16.89 -1.29
C LYS A 244 -15.97 16.15 -0.15
N ILE A 245 -16.61 16.16 1.00
CA ILE A 245 -16.24 15.30 2.11
C ILE A 245 -16.31 13.85 1.65
N SER A 246 -15.26 13.08 1.95
CA SER A 246 -15.26 11.64 1.77
C SER A 246 -14.88 10.94 3.08
N ILE A 247 -15.27 9.68 3.21
CA ILE A 247 -14.96 8.87 4.39
C ILE A 247 -14.80 7.41 3.96
N SER A 248 -13.71 6.78 4.38
CA SER A 248 -13.44 5.37 4.12
C SER A 248 -14.40 4.45 4.89
N GLN A 249 -14.45 3.18 4.54
CA GLN A 249 -14.99 2.15 5.42
C GLN A 249 -14.05 1.99 6.61
N ASN A 250 -14.62 1.77 7.80
CA ASN A 250 -13.81 1.51 8.98
C ASN A 250 -13.12 0.13 8.89
N TYR A 251 -11.91 0.06 9.42
CA TYR A 251 -11.14 -1.18 9.50
C TYR A 251 -10.48 -1.34 10.88
N PRO A 252 -10.52 -2.55 11.45
CA PRO A 252 -11.27 -3.73 11.01
C PRO A 252 -12.79 -3.55 11.07
N ASN A 253 -13.52 -4.27 10.21
CA ASN A 253 -14.98 -4.37 10.24
C ASN A 253 -15.41 -5.81 9.87
N PRO A 254 -15.90 -6.66 10.83
CA PRO A 254 -16.23 -6.29 12.19
C PRO A 254 -15.03 -5.90 13.06
N PHE A 255 -15.24 -5.01 14.03
CA PHE A 255 -14.19 -4.49 14.92
C PHE A 255 -14.26 -5.11 16.33
N ASN A 256 -13.09 -5.20 17.02
CA ASN A 256 -13.00 -5.75 18.39
C ASN A 256 -11.73 -5.27 19.13
N PRO A 257 -11.82 -4.39 20.11
CA PRO A 257 -12.85 -3.38 20.30
C PRO A 257 -12.59 -2.09 19.53
N GLU A 258 -11.46 -2.01 18.80
CA GLU A 258 -10.95 -0.82 18.12
C GLU A 258 -11.16 -0.90 16.62
N THR A 259 -11.44 0.23 16.02
CA THR A 259 -11.49 0.39 14.56
C THR A 259 -11.03 1.78 14.16
N ARG A 260 -10.44 1.90 12.99
CA ARG A 260 -9.98 3.16 12.41
C ARG A 260 -10.72 3.44 11.10
N PHE A 261 -10.79 4.69 10.73
CA PHE A 261 -11.30 5.14 9.43
C PHE A 261 -10.62 6.43 9.04
N GLN A 262 -10.49 6.62 7.76
CA GLN A 262 -9.93 7.81 7.14
C GLN A 262 -11.07 8.70 6.63
N TYR A 263 -10.92 10.01 6.73
CA TYR A 263 -11.83 10.97 6.12
C TYR A 263 -11.05 12.10 5.49
N ASN A 264 -11.62 12.66 4.44
CA ASN A 264 -11.04 13.80 3.74
C ASN A 264 -12.02 14.98 3.77
N ILE A 265 -11.49 16.17 4.00
CA ILE A 265 -12.26 17.40 4.05
C ILE A 265 -11.77 18.39 2.96
N PRO A 266 -12.69 18.94 2.16
CA PRO A 266 -12.32 19.75 1.01
C PRO A 266 -11.84 21.17 1.36
N VAL A 267 -12.15 21.66 2.54
CA VAL A 267 -11.82 23.00 3.03
C VAL A 267 -11.51 22.96 4.52
N ASP A 268 -10.68 23.89 4.94
CA ASP A 268 -10.42 24.10 6.36
C ASP A 268 -11.73 24.40 7.11
N GLY A 269 -11.93 23.78 8.25
CA GLY A 269 -13.17 24.02 9.00
C GLY A 269 -13.30 23.22 10.30
N ILE A 270 -14.44 23.41 10.96
CA ILE A 270 -14.78 22.65 12.15
C ILE A 270 -15.32 21.28 11.73
N VAL A 271 -14.56 20.22 12.05
CA VAL A 271 -14.97 18.84 11.83
C VAL A 271 -15.64 18.30 13.09
N SER A 272 -16.80 17.71 12.92
CA SER A 272 -17.50 16.94 13.97
C SER A 272 -17.65 15.48 13.53
N ILE A 273 -17.08 14.57 14.31
CA ILE A 273 -17.23 13.13 14.09
C ILE A 273 -17.93 12.51 15.30
N LYS A 274 -19.04 11.84 15.05
CA LYS A 274 -19.87 11.22 16.09
C LYS A 274 -20.23 9.81 15.73
N VAL A 275 -20.27 8.96 16.75
CA VAL A 275 -20.72 7.56 16.67
C VAL A 275 -22.13 7.45 17.24
N TYR A 276 -22.97 6.68 16.58
CA TYR A 276 -24.37 6.44 16.95
C TYR A 276 -24.68 4.94 16.98
N ASP A 277 -25.63 4.53 17.81
CA ASP A 277 -26.22 3.20 17.75
C ASP A 277 -27.29 3.08 16.66
N ILE A 278 -27.86 1.88 16.51
CA ILE A 278 -28.91 1.59 15.50
C ILE A 278 -30.20 2.38 15.72
N LEU A 279 -30.42 2.96 16.90
CA LEU A 279 -31.58 3.78 17.22
C LEU A 279 -31.31 5.27 17.00
N GLY A 280 -30.10 5.62 16.51
CA GLY A 280 -29.66 7.01 16.31
C GLY A 280 -29.25 7.74 17.58
N LYS A 281 -29.10 7.03 18.70
CA LYS A 281 -28.60 7.63 19.93
C LYS A 281 -27.08 7.83 19.82
N LYS A 282 -26.64 9.05 20.10
CA LYS A 282 -25.21 9.37 20.13
C LYS A 282 -24.50 8.57 21.23
N ILE A 283 -23.42 7.90 20.85
CA ILE A 283 -22.57 7.07 21.71
C ILE A 283 -21.29 7.83 22.09
N LYS A 284 -20.59 8.38 21.09
CA LYS A 284 -19.31 9.07 21.28
C LYS A 284 -19.19 10.26 20.36
N THR A 285 -18.53 11.30 20.83
CA THR A 285 -17.96 12.34 19.96
C THR A 285 -16.46 12.09 19.87
N LEU A 286 -15.98 11.73 18.68
CA LEU A 286 -14.56 11.45 18.45
C LEU A 286 -13.81 12.75 18.16
N VAL A 287 -14.34 13.58 17.29
CA VAL A 287 -13.76 14.85 16.87
C VAL A 287 -14.79 15.95 17.00
N ASN A 288 -14.36 17.10 17.48
CA ASN A 288 -15.13 18.35 17.44
C ASN A 288 -14.15 19.52 17.52
N GLN A 289 -13.39 19.73 16.45
CA GLN A 289 -12.32 20.74 16.41
C GLN A 289 -12.06 21.23 14.98
N TRP A 290 -11.33 22.31 14.89
CA TRP A 290 -10.86 22.84 13.61
C TRP A 290 -9.79 21.89 13.03
N LYS A 291 -9.90 21.61 11.73
CA LYS A 291 -8.95 20.81 10.94
C LYS A 291 -8.67 21.55 9.64
N SER A 292 -7.44 21.42 9.14
CA SER A 292 -7.09 21.86 7.79
C SER A 292 -7.71 20.96 6.74
N ALA A 293 -7.90 21.48 5.53
CA ALA A 293 -8.26 20.66 4.37
C ALA A 293 -7.27 19.51 4.20
N GLY A 294 -7.75 18.37 3.69
CA GLY A 294 -6.93 17.18 3.46
C GLY A 294 -7.44 15.94 4.16
N VAL A 295 -6.59 14.92 4.18
CA VAL A 295 -6.86 13.57 4.69
C VAL A 295 -6.54 13.51 6.19
N HIS A 296 -7.43 12.87 6.94
CA HIS A 296 -7.30 12.69 8.39
C HIS A 296 -7.70 11.28 8.79
N ASN A 297 -7.04 10.76 9.83
CA ASN A 297 -7.33 9.44 10.40
C ASN A 297 -7.92 9.59 11.80
N GLU A 298 -8.89 8.74 12.14
CA GLU A 298 -9.49 8.68 13.46
C GLU A 298 -9.70 7.24 13.91
N ILE A 299 -9.58 7.04 15.22
CA ILE A 299 -9.72 5.74 15.85
C ILE A 299 -10.88 5.77 16.83
N TRP A 300 -11.72 4.73 16.81
CA TRP A 300 -12.71 4.49 17.84
C TRP A 300 -12.43 3.18 18.57
N SER A 301 -12.22 3.27 19.88
CA SER A 301 -11.88 2.15 20.75
C SER A 301 -13.11 1.42 21.33
N GLY A 302 -14.28 1.53 20.73
CA GLY A 302 -15.50 0.88 21.22
C GLY A 302 -16.02 1.43 22.55
N GLN A 303 -15.73 2.71 22.86
CA GLN A 303 -16.14 3.36 24.12
C GLN A 303 -17.15 4.49 23.88
N ASN A 304 -18.04 4.70 24.86
CA ASN A 304 -18.93 5.85 24.88
C ASN A 304 -18.25 7.12 25.42
N ASP A 305 -18.99 8.25 25.49
CA ASP A 305 -18.48 9.52 26.04
C ASP A 305 -17.99 9.42 27.48
N ASN A 306 -18.44 8.40 28.25
CA ASN A 306 -18.01 8.14 29.62
C ASN A 306 -16.84 7.14 29.70
N ASN A 307 -16.20 6.80 28.59
CA ASN A 307 -15.14 5.80 28.48
C ASN A 307 -15.53 4.37 28.91
N GLN A 308 -16.82 4.04 28.84
CA GLN A 308 -17.32 2.70 29.08
C GLN A 308 -17.44 1.96 27.78
N MET A 309 -17.03 0.69 27.76
CA MET A 309 -17.17 -0.18 26.59
C MET A 309 -18.63 -0.32 26.19
N VAL A 310 -18.91 -0.23 24.90
CA VAL A 310 -20.24 -0.44 24.35
C VAL A 310 -20.47 -1.91 24.06
N SER A 311 -21.74 -2.31 23.90
CA SER A 311 -22.09 -3.69 23.53
C SER A 311 -21.66 -3.99 22.11
N SER A 312 -21.40 -5.27 21.82
CA SER A 312 -21.27 -5.71 20.43
C SER A 312 -22.55 -5.39 19.64
N GLY A 313 -22.40 -4.90 18.44
CA GLY A 313 -23.55 -4.50 17.61
C GLY A 313 -23.13 -3.64 16.43
N VAL A 314 -24.14 -3.21 15.70
CA VAL A 314 -23.97 -2.28 14.57
C VAL A 314 -23.99 -0.84 15.06
N TYR A 315 -23.05 -0.06 14.60
CA TYR A 315 -22.93 1.37 14.86
C TYR A 315 -22.84 2.14 13.56
N PHE A 316 -23.05 3.44 13.65
CA PHE A 316 -22.89 4.36 12.54
C PHE A 316 -21.92 5.47 12.98
N TYR A 317 -21.06 5.88 12.09
CA TYR A 317 -20.22 7.06 12.30
C TYR A 317 -20.56 8.12 11.26
N GLN A 318 -20.63 9.35 11.70
CA GLN A 318 -21.01 10.50 10.91
C GLN A 318 -19.91 11.53 10.99
N VAL A 319 -19.39 11.93 9.83
CA VAL A 319 -18.50 13.08 9.67
C VAL A 319 -19.33 14.25 9.17
N LYS A 320 -19.22 15.37 9.84
CA LYS A 320 -19.83 16.63 9.44
C LYS A 320 -18.76 17.72 9.39
N VAL A 321 -18.74 18.47 8.28
CA VAL A 321 -17.93 19.67 8.09
C VAL A 321 -18.87 20.75 7.55
N GLU A 322 -19.00 21.85 8.24
CA GLU A 322 -19.96 22.91 7.93
C GLU A 322 -21.38 22.39 7.70
N ASP A 323 -21.91 22.51 6.48
CA ASP A 323 -23.25 22.07 6.10
C ASP A 323 -23.29 20.69 5.45
N GLU A 324 -22.14 20.12 5.13
CA GLU A 324 -22.03 18.77 4.55
C GLU A 324 -21.85 17.69 5.62
N GLN A 325 -22.46 16.54 5.39
CA GLN A 325 -22.29 15.37 6.26
C GLN A 325 -22.37 14.06 5.49
N ILE A 326 -21.58 13.11 5.94
CA ILE A 326 -21.60 11.72 5.43
C ILE A 326 -21.71 10.77 6.62
N THR A 327 -22.48 9.70 6.45
CA THR A 327 -22.66 8.65 7.47
C THR A 327 -22.35 7.30 6.86
N LYS A 328 -21.57 6.49 7.58
CA LYS A 328 -21.30 5.10 7.24
C LYS A 328 -21.64 4.16 8.39
N LYS A 329 -21.83 2.88 8.05
CA LYS A 329 -22.10 1.78 8.98
C LYS A 329 -20.78 1.11 9.34
N MET A 330 -20.60 0.75 10.60
CA MET A 330 -19.54 -0.12 11.11
C MET A 330 -20.12 -1.30 11.88
#